data_f88d548f5446dc05f29468f846ec4cf7
#
_entry.id   f88d548f5446dc05f29468f846ec4cf7
#
_cell.length_a   1.000
_cell.length_b   1.000
_cell.length_c   1.000
_cell.angle_alpha   90.00
_cell.angle_beta   90.00
_cell.angle_gamma   90.00
#
_symmetry.space_group_name_H-M   'P 1'
#
loop_
_entity.id
_entity.type
_entity.pdbx_description
1 polymer ?
#
loop_
_entity_poly.entity_id
_entity_poly.type
_entity_poly.pdbx_seq_one_letter_code
_entity_poly.pdbx_strand_id
1 'polypeptide(L)'
;VDWTLDCVNCGTTSGPEGLPTVCTNCGQPWLVRYPNRVPVLTDRAELRRRHGMWRFRPFLPLTPAETPVSLGEGDTPLLHARRLGKSVGVDSLWIKDEGANPTGSFKARGLSAAITRAHAAGVTRFVIPTAGNAGVAAAAYAARAGCHVRVFAPVTTPSPILAQIRVFAGDLVLLDGHIGDCGRAARAYAAETGAFDLSTLREPYRIEGKKTLGLELALQFGWALPQVIIYPTGGGTGLIGMWKAFAELRTAGWVTDDPPRMFTVQATGCAPIVRAFEAGADHADPWKDPTTIASGLRVPGPLGDRLILRALRESNGAAVAVSDEDLAQWAANGAAEEGIDFSPEGGAGVAGLRLLVDRGLVRPEEQIVVFNTGAGWLYRQSPDLPLPSTGSDIPV
;
A
#
# COMPACT_ATOMS: atom_id res chain seq x y z
N VAL A 1 -9.61 24.30 7.36
CA VAL A 1 -9.01 23.02 6.94
C VAL A 1 -7.61 23.29 6.45
N ASP A 2 -6.61 22.58 7.00
CA ASP A 2 -5.19 22.89 6.80
C ASP A 2 -4.55 22.13 5.63
N TRP A 3 -5.35 21.61 4.69
CA TRP A 3 -4.85 20.92 3.50
C TRP A 3 -5.69 21.20 2.26
N THR A 4 -5.06 21.02 1.11
CA THR A 4 -5.68 21.08 -0.22
C THR A 4 -5.47 19.76 -0.95
N LEU A 5 -6.11 19.61 -2.08
CA LEU A 5 -5.96 18.48 -3.00
C LEU A 5 -5.38 19.00 -4.32
N ASP A 6 -4.21 18.55 -4.69
CA ASP A 6 -3.56 18.90 -5.96
C ASP A 6 -3.63 17.74 -6.94
N CYS A 7 -4.08 18.00 -8.16
CA CYS A 7 -4.07 17.00 -9.22
C CYS A 7 -2.64 16.66 -9.64
N VAL A 8 -2.32 15.36 -9.68
CA VAL A 8 -0.99 14.87 -10.04
C VAL A 8 -0.57 15.17 -11.49
N ASN A 9 -1.52 15.55 -12.35
CA ASN A 9 -1.29 15.70 -13.79
C ASN A 9 -1.52 17.14 -14.30
N CYS A 10 -2.66 17.76 -14.01
CA CYS A 10 -3.00 19.05 -14.63
C CYS A 10 -2.81 20.26 -13.71
N GLY A 11 -2.33 20.05 -12.47
CA GLY A 11 -2.07 21.12 -11.53
C GLY A 11 -3.34 21.79 -10.93
N THR A 12 -4.55 21.31 -11.26
CA THR A 12 -5.78 21.81 -10.64
C THR A 12 -5.74 21.55 -9.14
N THR A 13 -6.10 22.56 -8.35
CA THR A 13 -6.21 22.47 -6.89
C THR A 13 -7.68 22.50 -6.48
N SER A 14 -8.04 21.74 -5.45
CA SER A 14 -9.38 21.71 -4.83
C SER A 14 -9.28 21.72 -3.31
N GLY A 15 -10.35 22.15 -2.64
CA GLY A 15 -10.53 21.91 -1.21
C GLY A 15 -10.91 20.45 -0.95
N PRO A 16 -10.86 20.00 0.31
CA PRO A 16 -11.26 18.65 0.71
C PRO A 16 -12.76 18.48 0.94
N GLU A 17 -13.53 19.54 0.82
CA GLU A 17 -14.97 19.56 1.05
C GLU A 17 -15.68 18.66 0.02
N GLY A 18 -16.70 17.92 0.47
CA GLY A 18 -17.45 17.02 -0.39
C GLY A 18 -16.71 15.74 -0.80
N LEU A 19 -15.55 15.45 -0.20
CA LEU A 19 -14.73 14.24 -0.45
C LEU A 19 -14.43 14.01 -1.95
N PRO A 20 -13.72 14.92 -2.64
CA PRO A 20 -13.38 14.75 -4.05
C PRO A 20 -12.63 13.44 -4.28
N THR A 21 -13.05 12.65 -5.27
CA THR A 21 -12.47 11.33 -5.56
C THR A 21 -11.31 11.41 -6.56
N VAL A 22 -11.57 11.88 -7.76
CA VAL A 22 -10.57 12.12 -8.80
C VAL A 22 -10.72 13.54 -9.35
N CYS A 23 -9.69 14.05 -10.01
CA CYS A 23 -9.70 15.38 -10.60
C CYS A 23 -10.85 15.52 -11.59
N THR A 24 -11.71 16.51 -11.38
CA THR A 24 -12.86 16.79 -12.23
C THR A 24 -12.46 17.27 -13.63
N ASN A 25 -11.23 17.82 -13.77
CA ASN A 25 -10.72 18.32 -15.04
C ASN A 25 -10.11 17.21 -15.91
N CYS A 26 -9.39 16.22 -15.33
CA CYS A 26 -8.64 15.24 -16.12
C CYS A 26 -8.78 13.78 -15.63
N GLY A 27 -9.57 13.52 -14.61
CA GLY A 27 -9.80 12.18 -14.07
C GLY A 27 -8.62 11.53 -13.34
N GLN A 28 -7.50 12.26 -13.18
CA GLN A 28 -6.31 11.74 -12.51
C GLN A 28 -6.40 11.86 -10.98
N PRO A 29 -5.58 11.13 -10.23
CA PRO A 29 -5.60 11.15 -8.77
C PRO A 29 -5.32 12.53 -8.17
N TRP A 30 -5.88 12.75 -6.99
CA TRP A 30 -5.52 13.83 -6.09
C TRP A 30 -4.41 13.41 -5.13
N LEU A 31 -3.53 14.34 -4.78
CA LEU A 31 -2.64 14.26 -3.63
C LEU A 31 -2.99 15.34 -2.61
N VAL A 32 -3.03 14.98 -1.34
CA VAL A 32 -3.16 15.93 -0.25
C VAL A 32 -1.89 16.77 -0.15
N ARG A 33 -2.06 18.09 0.02
CA ARG A 33 -0.99 19.06 0.24
C ARG A 33 -1.27 19.87 1.51
N TYR A 34 -0.23 20.30 2.18
CA TYR A 34 -0.28 21.06 3.42
C TYR A 34 0.43 22.42 3.23
N PRO A 35 -0.18 23.39 2.53
CA PRO A 35 0.50 24.64 2.12
C PRO A 35 0.96 25.49 3.31
N ASN A 36 0.26 25.42 4.45
CA ASN A 36 0.52 26.25 5.63
C ASN A 36 1.02 25.44 6.84
N ARG A 37 1.28 24.18 6.66
CA ARG A 37 1.66 23.26 7.72
C ARG A 37 3.08 22.79 7.48
N VAL A 38 4.05 23.52 8.04
CA VAL A 38 5.19 22.80 8.62
C VAL A 38 4.60 22.14 9.85
N PRO A 39 4.51 20.81 9.97
CA PRO A 39 4.07 20.19 11.20
C PRO A 39 4.96 20.75 12.32
N VAL A 40 4.42 21.62 13.14
CA VAL A 40 5.07 22.02 14.39
C VAL A 40 4.96 20.78 15.25
N LEU A 41 5.86 19.87 15.01
CA LEU A 41 5.98 18.65 15.76
C LEU A 41 6.63 19.02 17.05
N THR A 42 5.79 19.13 17.98
CA THR A 42 6.06 19.66 19.30
C THR A 42 7.13 18.84 20.03
N ASP A 43 7.27 17.53 19.76
CA ASP A 43 8.32 16.74 20.41
C ASP A 43 8.53 15.36 19.73
N ARG A 44 9.72 15.11 19.20
CA ARG A 44 10.16 13.78 18.71
C ARG A 44 10.04 12.70 19.79
N ALA A 45 10.27 13.06 21.05
CA ALA A 45 10.13 12.15 22.19
C ALA A 45 8.69 11.78 22.45
N GLU A 46 7.73 12.69 22.23
CA GLU A 46 6.30 12.38 22.35
C GLU A 46 5.85 11.35 21.30
N LEU A 47 6.31 11.46 20.06
CA LEU A 47 6.01 10.47 19.02
C LEU A 47 6.53 9.08 19.37
N ARG A 48 7.66 8.97 20.06
CA ARG A 48 8.21 7.69 20.52
C ARG A 48 7.38 7.05 21.64
N ARG A 49 6.69 7.85 22.45
CA ARG A 49 5.82 7.36 23.55
C ARG A 49 4.44 6.92 23.07
N ARG A 50 4.00 7.40 21.92
CA ARG A 50 2.70 7.01 21.32
C ARG A 50 2.86 5.77 20.45
N HIS A 51 1.76 5.04 20.23
CA HIS A 51 1.74 3.80 19.46
C HIS A 51 0.83 3.88 18.23
N GLY A 52 1.08 2.97 17.27
CA GLY A 52 0.33 2.84 16.02
C GLY A 52 0.60 3.99 15.03
N MET A 53 0.01 3.89 13.85
CA MET A 53 0.22 4.90 12.82
C MET A 53 -0.37 6.27 13.18
N TRP A 54 -1.37 6.32 14.05
CA TRP A 54 -2.07 7.56 14.42
C TRP A 54 -1.26 8.48 15.34
N ARG A 55 -0.09 8.03 15.82
CA ARG A 55 0.90 8.94 16.41
C ARG A 55 1.31 10.05 15.43
N PHE A 56 1.29 9.75 14.12
CA PHE A 56 1.62 10.68 13.05
C PHE A 56 0.44 11.57 12.63
N ARG A 57 -0.63 11.64 13.42
CA ARG A 57 -1.80 12.49 13.15
C ARG A 57 -1.44 13.93 12.73
N PRO A 58 -0.41 14.60 13.28
CA PRO A 58 -0.01 15.92 12.81
C PRO A 58 0.37 15.99 11.33
N PHE A 59 0.75 14.88 10.72
CA PHE A 59 1.05 14.75 9.29
C PHE A 59 -0.13 14.27 8.44
N LEU A 60 -1.28 13.99 9.04
CA LEU A 60 -2.42 13.37 8.35
C LEU A 60 -3.57 14.39 8.17
N PRO A 61 -4.44 14.20 7.15
CA PRO A 61 -5.52 15.13 6.85
C PRO A 61 -6.72 14.91 7.77
N LEU A 62 -6.53 15.13 9.07
CA LEU A 62 -7.57 15.08 10.09
C LEU A 62 -7.64 16.39 10.85
N THR A 63 -8.86 16.80 11.18
CA THR A 63 -9.10 17.88 12.13
C THR A 63 -8.99 17.37 13.58
N PRO A 64 -8.73 18.22 14.56
CA PRO A 64 -8.65 17.82 15.97
C PRO A 64 -9.91 17.10 16.50
N ALA A 65 -11.08 17.41 15.95
CA ALA A 65 -12.36 16.82 16.36
C ALA A 65 -12.61 15.41 15.80
N GLU A 66 -11.94 15.02 14.72
CA GLU A 66 -12.16 13.72 14.07
C GLU A 66 -11.49 12.60 14.86
N THR A 67 -12.22 11.52 15.12
CA THR A 67 -11.69 10.33 15.81
C THR A 67 -11.25 9.28 14.79
N PRO A 68 -10.02 8.77 14.87
CA PRO A 68 -9.56 7.70 13.98
C PRO A 68 -10.35 6.40 14.13
N VAL A 69 -10.72 5.80 12.99
CA VAL A 69 -11.16 4.41 12.91
C VAL A 69 -9.92 3.53 12.89
N SER A 70 -9.56 2.96 14.04
CA SER A 70 -8.31 2.23 14.22
C SER A 70 -8.53 0.84 14.81
N LEU A 71 -7.69 -0.10 14.40
CA LEU A 71 -7.53 -1.45 14.95
C LEU A 71 -6.12 -1.65 15.54
N GLY A 72 -5.33 -0.57 15.70
CA GLY A 72 -3.97 -0.61 16.20
C GLY A 72 -2.90 -0.80 15.11
N GLU A 73 -3.21 -0.46 13.86
CA GLU A 73 -2.28 -0.53 12.73
C GLU A 73 -1.05 0.37 12.91
N GLY A 74 0.07 -0.06 12.34
CA GLY A 74 1.38 0.57 12.51
C GLY A 74 2.21 -0.13 13.59
N ASP A 75 3.34 0.45 13.96
CA ASP A 75 4.36 -0.15 14.85
C ASP A 75 4.83 -1.53 14.36
N THR A 76 4.82 -1.72 13.07
CA THR A 76 5.23 -2.99 12.47
C THR A 76 6.72 -3.23 12.65
N PRO A 77 7.16 -4.49 12.80
CA PRO A 77 8.56 -4.80 13.02
C PRO A 77 9.47 -4.29 11.90
N LEU A 78 10.64 -3.81 12.30
CA LEU A 78 11.80 -3.56 11.44
C LEU A 78 12.90 -4.51 11.88
N LEU A 79 13.08 -5.60 11.16
CA LEU A 79 13.90 -6.75 11.54
C LEU A 79 15.22 -6.75 10.77
N HIS A 80 16.35 -6.86 11.48
CA HIS A 80 17.67 -6.98 10.85
C HIS A 80 17.86 -8.43 10.37
N ALA A 81 17.73 -8.65 9.07
CA ALA A 81 17.75 -9.97 8.42
C ALA A 81 19.16 -10.37 8.00
N ARG A 82 19.99 -10.76 8.98
CA ARG A 82 21.43 -11.01 8.77
C ARG A 82 21.73 -12.23 7.90
N ARG A 83 20.97 -13.33 8.08
CA ARG A 83 21.20 -14.57 7.31
C ARG A 83 20.72 -14.39 5.89
N LEU A 84 19.52 -13.84 5.71
CA LEU A 84 18.98 -13.53 4.39
C LEU A 84 19.82 -12.47 3.67
N GLY A 85 20.35 -11.45 4.39
CA GLY A 85 21.29 -10.48 3.85
C GLY A 85 22.53 -11.14 3.26
N LYS A 86 23.14 -12.09 4.00
CA LYS A 86 24.30 -12.86 3.52
C LYS A 86 23.94 -13.70 2.27
N SER A 87 22.76 -14.30 2.25
CA SER A 87 22.29 -15.13 1.11
C SER A 87 22.06 -14.29 -0.16
N VAL A 88 21.61 -13.05 -0.03
CA VAL A 88 21.45 -12.12 -1.16
C VAL A 88 22.72 -11.31 -1.48
N GLY A 89 23.76 -11.38 -0.64
CA GLY A 89 25.06 -10.73 -0.86
C GLY A 89 25.12 -9.27 -0.38
N VAL A 90 24.47 -8.93 0.74
CA VAL A 90 24.50 -7.59 1.34
C VAL A 90 24.76 -7.65 2.86
N ASP A 91 25.37 -6.59 3.41
CA ASP A 91 25.81 -6.54 4.81
C ASP A 91 24.71 -6.05 5.75
N SER A 92 23.82 -5.16 5.29
CA SER A 92 22.85 -4.48 6.13
C SER A 92 21.44 -4.53 5.52
N LEU A 93 20.81 -5.73 5.59
CA LEU A 93 19.44 -5.95 5.17
C LEU A 93 18.46 -5.83 6.33
N TRP A 94 17.43 -5.02 6.15
CA TRP A 94 16.31 -4.88 7.07
C TRP A 94 15.01 -5.27 6.37
N ILE A 95 14.16 -6.02 7.06
CA ILE A 95 12.81 -6.35 6.58
C ILE A 95 11.80 -5.52 7.37
N LYS A 96 11.05 -4.67 6.66
CA LYS A 96 9.87 -4.00 7.21
C LYS A 96 8.68 -4.92 7.06
N ASP A 97 8.27 -5.57 8.15
CA ASP A 97 7.23 -6.59 8.14
C ASP A 97 5.83 -6.01 8.34
N GLU A 98 5.19 -5.59 7.28
CA GLU A 98 3.81 -5.10 7.27
C GLU A 98 2.76 -6.22 7.39
N GLY A 99 3.16 -7.47 7.35
CA GLY A 99 2.32 -8.63 7.66
C GLY A 99 1.81 -8.62 9.10
N ALA A 100 2.49 -7.93 10.01
CA ALA A 100 2.10 -7.76 11.41
C ALA A 100 0.92 -6.80 11.66
N ASN A 101 0.40 -6.13 10.63
CA ASN A 101 -0.79 -5.28 10.80
C ASN A 101 -2.06 -6.10 11.13
N PRO A 102 -3.09 -5.49 11.73
CA PRO A 102 -4.33 -6.17 12.17
C PRO A 102 -5.03 -7.00 11.09
N THR A 103 -4.89 -6.63 9.81
CA THR A 103 -5.48 -7.36 8.67
C THR A 103 -4.42 -8.09 7.84
N GLY A 104 -3.27 -8.39 8.43
CA GLY A 104 -2.20 -9.14 7.81
C GLY A 104 -1.48 -8.41 6.67
N SER A 105 -1.65 -7.09 6.50
CA SER A 105 -0.97 -6.35 5.43
C SER A 105 -0.94 -4.84 5.64
N PHE A 106 -0.03 -4.16 4.92
CA PHE A 106 0.07 -2.70 4.88
C PHE A 106 -1.21 -1.99 4.42
N LYS A 107 -2.20 -2.72 3.87
CA LYS A 107 -3.49 -2.14 3.44
C LYS A 107 -4.25 -1.54 4.61
N ALA A 108 -4.08 -2.07 5.82
CA ALA A 108 -4.62 -1.53 7.06
C ALA A 108 -4.40 -0.03 7.18
N ARG A 109 -3.17 0.45 7.00
CA ARG A 109 -2.82 1.87 7.13
C ARG A 109 -3.65 2.78 6.22
N GLY A 110 -3.79 2.40 4.95
CA GLY A 110 -4.54 3.21 3.98
C GLY A 110 -6.04 3.17 4.21
N LEU A 111 -6.59 2.01 4.50
CA LEU A 111 -8.04 1.85 4.71
C LEU A 111 -8.47 2.48 6.03
N SER A 112 -7.66 2.41 7.09
CA SER A 112 -7.88 3.16 8.32
C SER A 112 -8.02 4.66 8.02
N ALA A 113 -7.07 5.26 7.29
CA ALA A 113 -7.08 6.69 6.98
C ALA A 113 -8.28 7.09 6.09
N ALA A 114 -8.54 6.34 5.02
CA ALA A 114 -9.62 6.65 4.08
C ALA A 114 -11.01 6.52 4.73
N ILE A 115 -11.24 5.43 5.47
CA ILE A 115 -12.51 5.21 6.16
C ILE A 115 -12.68 6.24 7.28
N THR A 116 -11.64 6.55 8.07
CA THR A 116 -11.70 7.62 9.07
C THR A 116 -12.18 8.93 8.45
N ARG A 117 -11.54 9.35 7.36
CA ARG A 117 -11.86 10.65 6.75
C ARG A 117 -13.26 10.67 6.11
N ALA A 118 -13.65 9.59 5.43
CA ALA A 118 -14.96 9.50 4.81
C ALA A 118 -16.08 9.38 5.88
N HIS A 119 -15.87 8.56 6.92
CA HIS A 119 -16.82 8.42 8.01
C HIS A 119 -17.04 9.73 8.80
N ALA A 120 -15.96 10.48 9.06
CA ALA A 120 -16.05 11.80 9.69
C ALA A 120 -16.84 12.81 8.83
N ALA A 121 -16.93 12.59 7.53
CA ALA A 121 -17.79 13.36 6.62
C ALA A 121 -19.21 12.78 6.45
N GLY A 122 -19.61 11.80 7.27
CA GLY A 122 -20.95 11.21 7.29
C GLY A 122 -21.15 10.02 6.34
N VAL A 123 -20.10 9.50 5.70
CA VAL A 123 -20.22 8.30 4.84
C VAL A 123 -20.43 7.05 5.69
N THR A 124 -21.46 6.27 5.35
CA THR A 124 -21.80 5.00 6.01
C THR A 124 -21.80 3.80 5.08
N ARG A 125 -21.66 4.02 3.76
CA ARG A 125 -21.58 2.98 2.73
C ARG A 125 -20.32 3.12 1.90
N PHE A 126 -19.61 2.02 1.77
CA PHE A 126 -18.37 1.91 1.00
C PHE A 126 -18.49 0.86 -0.10
N VAL A 127 -17.68 1.01 -1.13
CA VAL A 127 -17.48 -0.01 -2.16
C VAL A 127 -15.99 -0.11 -2.51
N ILE A 128 -15.53 -1.33 -2.80
CA ILE A 128 -14.15 -1.56 -3.23
C ILE A 128 -14.05 -2.74 -4.19
N PRO A 129 -13.36 -2.61 -5.33
CA PRO A 129 -12.87 -3.75 -6.09
C PRO A 129 -11.55 -4.23 -5.50
N THR A 130 -11.36 -5.54 -5.39
CA THR A 130 -10.13 -6.11 -4.85
C THR A 130 -9.80 -7.47 -5.47
N ALA A 131 -8.51 -7.75 -5.65
CA ALA A 131 -8.00 -9.10 -5.93
C ALA A 131 -7.17 -9.61 -4.73
N GLY A 132 -7.29 -8.98 -3.53
CA GLY A 132 -6.46 -9.32 -2.39
C GLY A 132 -6.74 -8.49 -1.13
N ASN A 133 -5.69 -8.20 -0.40
CA ASN A 133 -5.68 -7.65 0.97
C ASN A 133 -6.44 -6.32 1.17
N ALA A 134 -6.71 -5.56 0.09
CA ALA A 134 -7.44 -4.30 0.22
C ALA A 134 -8.91 -4.54 0.62
N GLY A 135 -9.53 -5.63 0.14
CA GLY A 135 -10.88 -6.01 0.52
C GLY A 135 -10.97 -6.42 1.99
N VAL A 136 -10.00 -7.20 2.47
CA VAL A 136 -9.93 -7.60 3.89
C VAL A 136 -9.85 -6.36 4.79
N ALA A 137 -8.95 -5.45 4.49
CA ALA A 137 -8.80 -4.23 5.27
C ALA A 137 -10.06 -3.34 5.16
N ALA A 138 -10.67 -3.20 3.98
CA ALA A 138 -11.90 -2.43 3.84
C ALA A 138 -13.03 -2.99 4.69
N ALA A 139 -13.22 -4.32 4.69
CA ALA A 139 -14.25 -4.98 5.49
C ALA A 139 -14.00 -4.78 7.00
N ALA A 140 -12.77 -4.99 7.47
CA ALA A 140 -12.41 -4.84 8.87
C ALA A 140 -12.62 -3.41 9.40
N TYR A 141 -12.16 -2.40 8.64
CA TYR A 141 -12.28 -1.00 9.07
C TYR A 141 -13.69 -0.45 8.88
N ALA A 142 -14.46 -0.91 7.88
CA ALA A 142 -15.88 -0.58 7.77
C ALA A 142 -16.67 -1.16 8.95
N ALA A 143 -16.45 -2.43 9.31
CA ALA A 143 -17.05 -3.04 10.49
C ALA A 143 -16.70 -2.26 11.78
N ARG A 144 -15.41 -1.87 11.94
CA ARG A 144 -14.96 -1.06 13.09
C ARG A 144 -15.66 0.30 13.18
N ALA A 145 -16.02 0.88 12.03
CA ALA A 145 -16.74 2.15 11.93
C ALA A 145 -18.27 2.01 12.04
N GLY A 146 -18.81 0.79 12.15
CA GLY A 146 -20.25 0.54 12.07
C GLY A 146 -20.85 0.85 10.69
N CYS A 147 -20.07 0.69 9.63
CA CYS A 147 -20.42 1.02 8.25
C CYS A 147 -20.53 -0.24 7.39
N HIS A 148 -21.23 -0.10 6.25
CA HIS A 148 -21.34 -1.17 5.26
C HIS A 148 -20.27 -1.05 4.18
N VAL A 149 -19.74 -2.19 3.71
CA VAL A 149 -18.86 -2.22 2.54
C VAL A 149 -19.25 -3.36 1.59
N ARG A 150 -19.45 -3.01 0.31
CA ARG A 150 -19.56 -3.99 -0.77
C ARG A 150 -18.21 -4.21 -1.42
N VAL A 151 -17.80 -5.47 -1.53
CA VAL A 151 -16.51 -5.88 -2.07
C VAL A 151 -16.72 -6.68 -3.34
N PHE A 152 -16.23 -6.19 -4.47
CA PHE A 152 -16.21 -6.93 -5.74
C PHE A 152 -14.84 -7.60 -5.91
N ALA A 153 -14.82 -8.93 -6.07
CA ALA A 153 -13.58 -9.68 -6.22
C ALA A 153 -13.65 -10.70 -7.36
N PRO A 154 -12.54 -10.95 -8.09
CA PRO A 154 -12.46 -12.07 -9.01
C PRO A 154 -12.63 -13.40 -8.28
N VAL A 155 -13.26 -14.38 -8.94
CA VAL A 155 -13.36 -15.77 -8.42
C VAL A 155 -11.99 -16.41 -8.17
N THR A 156 -10.93 -15.91 -8.82
CA THR A 156 -9.54 -16.37 -8.69
C THR A 156 -8.80 -15.74 -7.49
N THR A 157 -9.50 -14.93 -6.67
CA THR A 157 -8.89 -14.37 -5.44
C THR A 157 -8.63 -15.49 -4.43
N PRO A 158 -7.48 -15.49 -3.73
CA PRO A 158 -7.14 -16.53 -2.76
C PRO A 158 -8.24 -16.75 -1.71
N SER A 159 -8.60 -18.02 -1.46
CA SER A 159 -9.70 -18.39 -0.57
C SER A 159 -9.56 -17.86 0.86
N PRO A 160 -8.36 -17.80 1.48
CA PRO A 160 -8.22 -17.18 2.81
C PRO A 160 -8.60 -15.70 2.82
N ILE A 161 -8.31 -14.97 1.74
CA ILE A 161 -8.68 -13.56 1.59
C ILE A 161 -10.20 -13.42 1.49
N LEU A 162 -10.86 -14.24 0.68
CA LEU A 162 -12.33 -14.24 0.56
C LEU A 162 -13.01 -14.58 1.88
N ALA A 163 -12.46 -15.56 2.62
CA ALA A 163 -12.95 -15.94 3.95
C ALA A 163 -12.84 -14.76 4.94
N GLN A 164 -11.68 -14.08 4.99
CA GLN A 164 -11.49 -12.94 5.88
C GLN A 164 -12.46 -11.78 5.58
N ILE A 165 -12.74 -11.49 4.31
CA ILE A 165 -13.73 -10.46 3.94
C ILE A 165 -15.10 -10.80 4.53
N ARG A 166 -15.54 -12.07 4.46
CA ARG A 166 -16.82 -12.51 5.03
C ARG A 166 -16.83 -12.48 6.55
N VAL A 167 -15.73 -12.89 7.20
CA VAL A 167 -15.59 -12.83 8.67
C VAL A 167 -15.80 -11.42 9.20
N PHE A 168 -15.36 -10.40 8.46
CA PHE A 168 -15.58 -9.00 8.82
C PHE A 168 -16.91 -8.43 8.27
N ALA A 169 -17.86 -9.30 7.94
CA ALA A 169 -19.19 -8.91 7.42
C ALA A 169 -19.14 -8.05 6.14
N GLY A 170 -18.10 -8.19 5.32
CA GLY A 170 -18.05 -7.57 3.99
C GLY A 170 -19.08 -8.24 3.06
N ASP A 171 -19.92 -7.43 2.40
CA ASP A 171 -20.84 -7.89 1.36
C ASP A 171 -20.03 -8.24 0.10
N LEU A 172 -19.71 -9.52 -0.07
CA LEU A 172 -18.78 -10.02 -1.08
C LEU A 172 -19.51 -10.50 -2.34
N VAL A 173 -19.21 -9.85 -3.45
CA VAL A 173 -19.68 -10.23 -4.81
C VAL A 173 -18.49 -10.77 -5.60
N LEU A 174 -18.59 -12.03 -6.03
CA LEU A 174 -17.58 -12.67 -6.87
C LEU A 174 -17.95 -12.51 -8.35
N LEU A 175 -16.96 -12.12 -9.16
CA LEU A 175 -17.10 -11.96 -10.60
C LEU A 175 -16.17 -12.93 -11.34
N ASP A 176 -16.70 -13.57 -12.36
CA ASP A 176 -15.90 -14.32 -13.34
C ASP A 176 -15.28 -13.30 -14.32
N GLY A 177 -14.05 -12.88 -14.00
CA GLY A 177 -13.34 -11.82 -14.73
C GLY A 177 -12.10 -11.36 -13.98
N HIS A 178 -11.57 -10.20 -14.36
CA HIS A 178 -10.38 -9.61 -13.81
C HIS A 178 -10.69 -8.44 -12.88
N ILE A 179 -9.67 -7.90 -12.20
CA ILE A 179 -9.80 -6.74 -11.31
C ILE A 179 -10.39 -5.51 -12.03
N GLY A 180 -10.18 -5.37 -13.32
CA GLY A 180 -10.79 -4.31 -14.13
C GLY A 180 -12.31 -4.41 -14.21
N ASP A 181 -12.87 -5.64 -14.31
CA ASP A 181 -14.31 -5.92 -14.29
C ASP A 181 -14.91 -5.58 -12.94
N CYS A 182 -14.24 -6.00 -11.87
CA CYS A 182 -14.61 -5.64 -10.51
C CYS A 182 -14.62 -4.11 -10.32
N GLY A 183 -13.63 -3.41 -10.91
CA GLY A 183 -13.57 -1.94 -10.89
C GLY A 183 -14.75 -1.29 -11.62
N ARG A 184 -15.21 -1.86 -12.75
CA ARG A 184 -16.41 -1.36 -13.46
C ARG A 184 -17.68 -1.58 -12.63
N ALA A 185 -17.85 -2.77 -12.06
CA ALA A 185 -18.97 -3.09 -11.19
C ALA A 185 -19.03 -2.20 -9.94
N ALA A 186 -17.87 -1.97 -9.29
CA ALA A 186 -17.79 -1.09 -8.14
C ALA A 186 -18.19 0.37 -8.47
N ARG A 187 -17.76 0.89 -9.61
CA ARG A 187 -18.16 2.24 -10.05
C ARG A 187 -19.65 2.34 -10.38
N ALA A 188 -20.22 1.32 -11.04
CA ALA A 188 -21.64 1.27 -11.31
C ALA A 188 -22.46 1.27 -10.01
N TYR A 189 -22.04 0.43 -9.05
CA TYR A 189 -22.67 0.39 -7.73
C TYR A 189 -22.53 1.73 -6.97
N ALA A 190 -21.36 2.36 -7.00
CA ALA A 190 -21.15 3.67 -6.39
C ALA A 190 -22.09 4.74 -7.00
N ALA A 191 -22.23 4.76 -8.32
CA ALA A 191 -23.12 5.69 -9.03
C ALA A 191 -24.60 5.49 -8.70
N GLU A 192 -25.04 4.24 -8.53
CA GLU A 192 -26.42 3.87 -8.22
C GLU A 192 -26.79 4.16 -6.76
N THR A 193 -25.87 3.89 -5.81
CA THR A 193 -26.19 3.86 -4.37
C THR A 193 -25.63 5.02 -3.58
N GLY A 194 -24.74 5.84 -4.18
CA GLY A 194 -23.98 6.87 -3.47
C GLY A 194 -22.88 6.31 -2.55
N ALA A 195 -22.53 5.03 -2.66
CA ALA A 195 -21.45 4.45 -1.87
C ALA A 195 -20.09 5.09 -2.22
N PHE A 196 -19.28 5.37 -1.21
CA PHE A 196 -17.95 5.94 -1.42
C PHE A 196 -16.97 4.89 -1.95
N ASP A 197 -16.37 5.19 -3.11
CA ASP A 197 -15.45 4.28 -3.81
C ASP A 197 -14.05 4.32 -3.18
N LEU A 198 -13.68 3.26 -2.49
CA LEU A 198 -12.36 3.03 -1.90
C LEU A 198 -11.34 2.45 -2.89
N SER A 199 -11.58 2.48 -4.19
CA SER A 199 -10.62 2.00 -5.19
C SER A 199 -9.27 2.71 -5.07
N THR A 200 -8.22 1.99 -5.43
CA THR A 200 -6.85 2.52 -5.37
C THR A 200 -6.70 3.80 -6.20
N LEU A 201 -6.26 4.88 -5.53
CA LEU A 201 -6.04 6.22 -6.12
C LEU A 201 -7.31 6.90 -6.69
N ARG A 202 -8.49 6.38 -6.42
CA ARG A 202 -9.75 7.08 -6.70
C ARG A 202 -10.22 7.93 -5.55
N GLU A 203 -9.50 7.92 -4.45
CA GLU A 203 -9.60 8.84 -3.32
C GLU A 203 -8.19 9.14 -2.79
N PRO A 204 -7.92 10.30 -2.21
CA PRO A 204 -6.56 10.71 -1.85
C PRO A 204 -6.06 10.15 -0.51
N TYR A 205 -6.95 9.71 0.37
CA TYR A 205 -6.65 9.48 1.79
C TYR A 205 -5.94 8.16 2.05
N ARG A 206 -6.10 7.16 1.18
CA ARG A 206 -5.31 5.92 1.29
C ARG A 206 -3.81 6.16 1.15
N ILE A 207 -3.39 7.11 0.32
CA ILE A 207 -1.96 7.49 0.23
C ILE A 207 -1.50 8.13 1.53
N GLU A 208 -2.31 8.96 2.16
CA GLU A 208 -1.95 9.59 3.43
C GLU A 208 -1.75 8.54 4.55
N GLY A 209 -2.61 7.54 4.62
CA GLY A 209 -2.37 6.39 5.50
C GLY A 209 -1.07 5.63 5.16
N LYS A 210 -0.77 5.44 3.86
CA LYS A 210 0.48 4.80 3.41
C LYS A 210 1.73 5.65 3.67
N LYS A 211 1.60 6.97 3.71
CA LYS A 211 2.66 7.88 4.10
C LYS A 211 3.28 7.52 5.45
N THR A 212 2.48 6.96 6.36
CA THR A 212 2.95 6.52 7.68
C THR A 212 4.01 5.40 7.62
N LEU A 213 4.15 4.66 6.51
CA LEU A 213 5.26 3.72 6.28
C LEU A 213 6.60 4.45 6.34
N GLY A 214 6.73 5.56 5.61
CA GLY A 214 7.96 6.35 5.58
C GLY A 214 8.20 7.12 6.88
N LEU A 215 7.14 7.66 7.49
CA LEU A 215 7.24 8.36 8.78
C LEU A 215 7.70 7.41 9.90
N GLU A 216 7.16 6.20 9.94
CA GLU A 216 7.51 5.18 10.91
C GLU A 216 8.92 4.63 10.69
N LEU A 217 9.31 4.44 9.44
CA LEU A 217 10.66 4.01 9.09
C LEU A 217 11.70 5.04 9.57
N ALA A 218 11.49 6.34 9.32
CA ALA A 218 12.34 7.40 9.81
C ALA A 218 12.41 7.42 11.36
N LEU A 219 11.27 7.23 12.05
CA LEU A 219 11.22 7.12 13.50
C LEU A 219 12.05 5.92 14.01
N GLN A 220 11.91 4.74 13.38
CA GLN A 220 12.60 3.51 13.75
C GLN A 220 14.12 3.60 13.55
N PHE A 221 14.58 4.32 12.53
CA PHE A 221 15.99 4.65 12.31
C PHE A 221 16.47 5.89 13.08
N GLY A 222 15.70 6.38 14.05
CA GLY A 222 16.12 7.51 14.88
C GLY A 222 16.11 8.86 14.16
N TRP A 223 15.23 9.01 13.16
CA TRP A 223 15.12 10.17 12.27
C TRP A 223 16.25 10.27 11.23
N ALA A 224 16.84 9.12 10.90
CA ALA A 224 17.66 8.91 9.72
C ALA A 224 16.86 8.15 8.66
N LEU A 225 17.38 8.12 7.42
CA LEU A 225 16.77 7.36 6.33
C LEU A 225 17.73 6.27 5.84
N PRO A 226 17.21 5.09 5.43
CA PRO A 226 18.03 4.08 4.79
C PRO A 226 18.49 4.59 3.42
N GLN A 227 19.55 4.02 2.88
CA GLN A 227 20.06 4.41 1.56
C GLN A 227 19.23 3.82 0.41
N VAL A 228 18.61 2.64 0.66
CA VAL A 228 17.88 1.88 -0.36
C VAL A 228 16.56 1.35 0.20
N ILE A 229 15.49 1.53 -0.57
CA ILE A 229 14.20 0.90 -0.31
C ILE A 229 13.81 0.05 -1.51
N ILE A 230 13.53 -1.23 -1.27
CA ILE A 230 12.99 -2.17 -2.24
C ILE A 230 11.51 -2.39 -1.94
N TYR A 231 10.65 -2.03 -2.88
CA TYR A 231 9.21 -2.08 -2.65
C TYR A 231 8.47 -2.87 -3.74
N PRO A 232 7.78 -3.98 -3.39
CA PRO A 232 6.96 -4.73 -4.34
C PRO A 232 5.75 -3.89 -4.75
N THR A 233 5.55 -3.71 -6.06
CA THR A 233 4.67 -2.65 -6.58
C THR A 233 3.61 -3.20 -7.53
N GLY A 234 2.35 -3.20 -7.06
CA GLY A 234 1.17 -3.26 -7.93
C GLY A 234 0.69 -1.83 -8.26
N GLY A 235 -0.27 -1.30 -7.49
CA GLY A 235 -0.76 0.08 -7.65
C GLY A 235 0.13 1.18 -7.08
N GLY A 236 1.26 0.87 -6.45
CA GLY A 236 2.31 1.80 -6.02
C GLY A 236 2.01 2.72 -4.83
N THR A 237 0.86 2.58 -4.17
CA THR A 237 0.44 3.53 -3.12
C THR A 237 1.41 3.63 -1.93
N GLY A 238 2.08 2.52 -1.57
CA GLY A 238 3.07 2.54 -0.49
C GLY A 238 4.34 3.28 -0.89
N LEU A 239 4.86 3.01 -2.09
CA LEU A 239 6.02 3.72 -2.65
C LEU A 239 5.76 5.22 -2.76
N ILE A 240 4.61 5.61 -3.35
CA ILE A 240 4.19 7.01 -3.48
C ILE A 240 4.04 7.66 -2.09
N GLY A 241 3.41 6.96 -1.14
CA GLY A 241 3.22 7.45 0.22
C GLY A 241 4.54 7.70 0.95
N MET A 242 5.49 6.77 0.86
CA MET A 242 6.84 6.93 1.46
C MET A 242 7.62 8.07 0.81
N TRP A 243 7.62 8.16 -0.52
CA TRP A 243 8.27 9.25 -1.22
C TRP A 243 7.75 10.62 -0.78
N LYS A 244 6.42 10.73 -0.64
CA LYS A 244 5.78 11.92 -0.08
C LYS A 244 6.19 12.18 1.37
N ALA A 245 6.26 11.14 2.22
CA ALA A 245 6.70 11.28 3.61
C ALA A 245 8.11 11.85 3.73
N PHE A 246 9.06 11.34 2.94
CA PHE A 246 10.45 11.79 2.97
C PHE A 246 10.57 13.25 2.53
N ALA A 247 9.83 13.66 1.51
CA ALA A 247 9.78 15.07 1.08
C ALA A 247 9.22 15.99 2.18
N GLU A 248 8.15 15.58 2.86
CA GLU A 248 7.56 16.33 3.97
C GLU A 248 8.48 16.40 5.18
N LEU A 249 9.14 15.32 5.56
CA LEU A 249 10.12 15.29 6.66
C LEU A 249 11.33 16.20 6.40
N ARG A 250 11.83 16.22 5.17
CA ARG A 250 12.92 17.12 4.78
C ARG A 250 12.48 18.59 4.81
N THR A 251 11.32 18.90 4.26
CA THR A 251 10.76 20.26 4.29
C THR A 251 10.53 20.75 5.72
N ALA A 252 10.13 19.85 6.62
CA ALA A 252 9.96 20.14 8.04
C ALA A 252 11.29 20.20 8.84
N GLY A 253 12.44 19.94 8.21
CA GLY A 253 13.73 19.91 8.87
C GLY A 253 13.93 18.74 9.86
N TRP A 254 13.14 17.66 9.71
CA TRP A 254 13.21 16.50 10.62
C TRP A 254 14.28 15.51 10.21
N VAL A 255 14.56 15.43 8.93
CA VAL A 255 15.60 14.60 8.32
C VAL A 255 16.45 15.47 7.43
N THR A 256 17.77 15.31 7.55
CA THR A 256 18.76 16.02 6.74
C THR A 256 19.40 15.12 5.69
N ASP A 257 19.21 13.79 5.82
CA ASP A 257 19.74 12.80 4.90
C ASP A 257 19.15 12.95 3.50
N ASP A 258 19.88 12.50 2.51
CA ASP A 258 19.35 12.33 1.18
C ASP A 258 18.20 11.30 1.19
N PRO A 259 17.16 11.51 0.39
CA PRO A 259 16.06 10.54 0.33
C PRO A 259 16.57 9.20 -0.21
N PRO A 260 15.99 8.08 0.26
CA PRO A 260 16.38 6.75 -0.21
C PRO A 260 16.25 6.61 -1.72
N ARG A 261 17.12 5.85 -2.34
CA ARG A 261 16.89 5.34 -3.69
C ARG A 261 15.73 4.34 -3.64
N MET A 262 14.68 4.64 -4.40
CA MET A 262 13.45 3.84 -4.44
C MET A 262 13.52 2.82 -5.57
N PHE A 263 13.42 1.54 -5.24
CA PHE A 263 13.38 0.48 -6.24
C PHE A 263 12.02 -0.21 -6.23
N THR A 264 11.48 -0.43 -7.42
CA THR A 264 10.22 -1.13 -7.61
C THR A 264 10.47 -2.53 -8.15
N VAL A 265 9.73 -3.51 -7.60
CA VAL A 265 9.74 -4.88 -8.07
C VAL A 265 8.34 -5.28 -8.53
N GLN A 266 8.25 -5.85 -9.73
CA GLN A 266 7.03 -6.45 -10.29
C GLN A 266 7.28 -7.91 -10.66
N ALA A 267 6.21 -8.66 -10.95
CA ALA A 267 6.34 -10.01 -11.51
C ALA A 267 6.46 -9.94 -13.05
N THR A 268 7.26 -10.81 -13.65
CA THR A 268 7.45 -10.85 -15.12
C THR A 268 6.16 -11.02 -15.90
N GLY A 269 5.16 -11.71 -15.33
CA GLY A 269 3.84 -11.85 -15.92
C GLY A 269 2.92 -10.62 -15.80
N CYS A 270 3.34 -9.56 -15.06
CA CYS A 270 2.60 -8.31 -14.97
C CYS A 270 3.54 -7.16 -14.54
N ALA A 271 4.28 -6.59 -15.47
CA ALA A 271 5.33 -5.60 -15.22
C ALA A 271 5.19 -4.30 -16.04
N PRO A 272 4.02 -3.61 -15.98
CA PRO A 272 3.81 -2.39 -16.78
C PRO A 272 4.75 -1.25 -16.39
N ILE A 273 5.07 -1.10 -15.10
CA ILE A 273 5.99 -0.04 -14.61
C ILE A 273 7.43 -0.31 -15.05
N VAL A 274 7.88 -1.58 -14.99
CA VAL A 274 9.23 -1.95 -15.44
C VAL A 274 9.39 -1.61 -16.91
N ARG A 275 8.44 -2.06 -17.75
CA ARG A 275 8.43 -1.78 -19.19
C ARG A 275 8.47 -0.28 -19.48
N ALA A 276 7.66 0.52 -18.79
CA ALA A 276 7.62 1.98 -18.97
C ALA A 276 8.91 2.66 -18.50
N PHE A 277 9.49 2.19 -17.38
CA PHE A 277 10.74 2.73 -16.86
C PHE A 277 11.91 2.49 -17.83
N GLU A 278 12.05 1.27 -18.33
CA GLU A 278 13.08 0.88 -19.31
C GLU A 278 12.94 1.62 -20.65
N ALA A 279 11.70 1.88 -21.07
CA ALA A 279 11.41 2.67 -22.27
C ALA A 279 11.59 4.19 -22.08
N GLY A 280 11.91 4.68 -20.87
CA GLY A 280 11.97 6.11 -20.56
C GLY A 280 10.61 6.82 -20.61
N ALA A 281 9.49 6.09 -20.62
CA ALA A 281 8.14 6.64 -20.77
C ALA A 281 7.63 7.28 -19.48
N ASP A 282 6.77 8.31 -19.60
CA ASP A 282 6.17 9.01 -18.45
C ASP A 282 4.91 8.33 -17.90
N HIS A 283 4.38 7.34 -18.59
CA HIS A 283 3.21 6.56 -18.22
C HIS A 283 3.39 5.10 -18.61
N ALA A 284 2.60 4.22 -18.02
CA ALA A 284 2.65 2.79 -18.30
C ALA A 284 1.43 2.36 -19.14
N ASP A 285 1.68 1.83 -20.32
CA ASP A 285 0.63 1.18 -21.10
C ASP A 285 0.08 -0.05 -20.37
N PRO A 286 -1.23 -0.33 -20.48
CA PRO A 286 -1.83 -1.50 -19.86
C PRO A 286 -1.13 -2.80 -20.27
N TRP A 287 -0.98 -3.70 -19.28
CA TRP A 287 -0.43 -5.04 -19.49
C TRP A 287 -1.52 -5.99 -19.98
N LYS A 288 -1.24 -6.74 -21.02
CA LYS A 288 -2.15 -7.76 -21.55
C LYS A 288 -1.96 -9.08 -20.79
N ASP A 289 -3.06 -9.78 -20.55
CA ASP A 289 -3.08 -11.12 -19.95
C ASP A 289 -2.22 -11.24 -18.67
N PRO A 290 -2.51 -10.42 -17.62
CA PRO A 290 -1.69 -10.38 -16.44
C PRO A 290 -1.78 -11.69 -15.65
N THR A 291 -0.62 -12.30 -15.39
CA THR A 291 -0.51 -13.54 -14.63
C THR A 291 0.61 -13.46 -13.62
N THR A 292 0.35 -13.84 -12.37
CA THR A 292 1.34 -14.03 -11.30
C THR A 292 0.64 -14.61 -10.07
N ILE A 293 1.36 -15.40 -9.28
CA ILE A 293 0.91 -15.89 -7.97
C ILE A 293 0.84 -14.77 -6.92
N ALA A 294 1.60 -13.69 -7.11
CA ALA A 294 1.57 -12.50 -6.26
C ALA A 294 0.38 -11.61 -6.64
N SER A 295 -0.81 -11.91 -6.10
CA SER A 295 -2.05 -11.23 -6.46
C SER A 295 -2.00 -9.71 -6.27
N GLY A 296 -1.23 -9.23 -5.29
CA GLY A 296 -1.01 -7.81 -5.02
C GLY A 296 -0.16 -7.09 -6.08
N LEU A 297 0.61 -7.84 -6.89
CA LEU A 297 1.37 -7.32 -8.02
C LEU A 297 0.60 -7.39 -9.35
N ARG A 298 -0.49 -8.15 -9.42
CA ARG A 298 -1.30 -8.33 -10.63
C ARG A 298 -2.20 -7.10 -10.90
N VAL A 299 -1.56 -5.97 -11.20
CA VAL A 299 -2.20 -4.69 -11.51
C VAL A 299 -1.79 -4.23 -12.91
N PRO A 300 -2.57 -4.58 -13.95
CA PRO A 300 -2.19 -4.36 -15.34
C PRO A 300 -2.17 -2.89 -15.75
N GLY A 301 -2.92 -2.02 -15.09
CA GLY A 301 -2.99 -0.59 -15.38
C GLY A 301 -3.02 0.22 -14.08
N PRO A 302 -1.86 0.47 -13.44
CA PRO A 302 -1.80 1.23 -12.20
C PRO A 302 -2.09 2.71 -12.46
N LEU A 303 -3.13 3.26 -11.80
CA LEU A 303 -3.52 4.67 -11.94
C LEU A 303 -2.43 5.65 -11.43
N GLY A 304 -1.50 5.17 -10.60
CA GLY A 304 -0.40 5.93 -10.05
C GLY A 304 0.92 5.83 -10.83
N ASP A 305 0.91 5.31 -12.05
CA ASP A 305 2.08 5.04 -12.87
C ASP A 305 3.04 6.23 -12.98
N ARG A 306 2.54 7.43 -13.29
CA ARG A 306 3.33 8.67 -13.39
C ARG A 306 4.02 9.03 -12.08
N LEU A 307 3.34 8.84 -10.95
CA LEU A 307 3.91 9.10 -9.62
C LEU A 307 4.99 8.09 -9.26
N ILE A 308 4.78 6.82 -9.60
CA ILE A 308 5.77 5.75 -9.39
C ILE A 308 7.02 6.05 -10.22
N LEU A 309 6.87 6.25 -11.53
CA LEU A 309 7.98 6.52 -12.45
C LEU A 309 8.76 7.78 -12.05
N ARG A 310 8.06 8.84 -11.62
CA ARG A 310 8.68 10.05 -11.09
C ARG A 310 9.52 9.77 -9.84
N ALA A 311 8.95 9.07 -8.84
CA ALA A 311 9.66 8.75 -7.61
C ALA A 311 10.92 7.91 -7.88
N LEU A 312 10.86 6.93 -8.79
CA LEU A 312 12.02 6.13 -9.19
C LEU A 312 13.13 6.99 -9.81
N ARG A 313 12.77 7.89 -10.72
CA ARG A 313 13.76 8.76 -11.41
C ARG A 313 14.33 9.80 -10.48
N GLU A 314 13.50 10.50 -9.71
CA GLU A 314 13.94 11.54 -8.77
C GLU A 314 14.83 10.97 -7.65
N SER A 315 14.65 9.70 -7.29
CA SER A 315 15.45 9.02 -6.27
C SER A 315 16.71 8.32 -6.81
N ASN A 316 16.97 8.36 -8.11
CA ASN A 316 18.01 7.55 -8.76
C ASN A 316 17.84 6.05 -8.52
N GLY A 317 16.59 5.60 -8.40
CA GLY A 317 16.22 4.20 -8.28
C GLY A 317 16.00 3.52 -9.63
N ALA A 318 15.40 2.33 -9.59
CA ALA A 318 15.08 1.57 -10.80
C ALA A 318 13.83 0.69 -10.61
N ALA A 319 13.40 0.06 -11.71
CA ALA A 319 12.35 -0.93 -11.72
C ALA A 319 12.89 -2.26 -12.26
N VAL A 320 12.54 -3.37 -11.59
CA VAL A 320 12.93 -4.72 -12.03
C VAL A 320 11.74 -5.67 -11.97
N ALA A 321 11.78 -6.72 -12.80
CA ALA A 321 10.79 -7.79 -12.79
C ALA A 321 11.46 -9.12 -12.43
N VAL A 322 10.75 -9.93 -11.62
CA VAL A 322 11.19 -11.24 -11.17
C VAL A 322 10.17 -12.31 -11.56
N SER A 323 10.62 -13.57 -11.72
CA SER A 323 9.73 -14.68 -12.03
C SER A 323 8.89 -15.12 -10.83
N ASP A 324 7.78 -15.82 -11.07
CA ASP A 324 6.99 -16.42 -9.99
C ASP A 324 7.76 -17.52 -9.25
N GLU A 325 8.69 -18.17 -9.89
CA GLU A 325 9.60 -19.16 -9.28
C GLU A 325 10.55 -18.47 -8.30
N ASP A 326 11.23 -17.40 -8.72
CA ASP A 326 12.16 -16.64 -7.86
C ASP A 326 11.45 -16.06 -6.65
N LEU A 327 10.30 -15.40 -6.84
CA LEU A 327 9.59 -14.80 -5.72
C LEU A 327 9.10 -15.84 -4.70
N ALA A 328 8.68 -17.03 -5.15
CA ALA A 328 8.28 -18.11 -4.27
C ALA A 328 9.49 -18.68 -3.51
N GLN A 329 10.61 -18.89 -4.20
CA GLN A 329 11.85 -19.38 -3.61
C GLN A 329 12.37 -18.41 -2.54
N TRP A 330 12.42 -17.11 -2.83
CA TRP A 330 12.91 -16.12 -1.87
C TRP A 330 11.96 -15.88 -0.70
N ALA A 331 10.65 -16.07 -0.87
CA ALA A 331 9.71 -16.09 0.25
C ALA A 331 9.98 -17.28 1.18
N ALA A 332 10.24 -18.46 0.61
CA ALA A 332 10.60 -19.66 1.37
C ALA A 332 11.96 -19.52 2.09
N ASN A 333 12.97 -18.96 1.41
CA ASN A 333 14.29 -18.71 2.01
C ASN A 333 14.17 -17.73 3.20
N GLY A 334 13.43 -16.63 3.03
CA GLY A 334 13.21 -15.67 4.11
C GLY A 334 12.52 -16.29 5.32
N ALA A 335 11.55 -17.18 5.11
CA ALA A 335 10.91 -17.90 6.18
C ALA A 335 11.86 -18.87 6.89
N ALA A 336 12.67 -19.63 6.14
CA ALA A 336 13.61 -20.59 6.70
C ALA A 336 14.80 -19.91 7.42
N GLU A 337 15.28 -18.80 6.89
CA GLU A 337 16.46 -18.12 7.41
C GLU A 337 16.13 -17.15 8.55
N GLU A 338 15.01 -16.43 8.50
CA GLU A 338 14.70 -15.36 9.45
C GLU A 338 13.43 -15.61 10.29
N GLY A 339 12.64 -16.66 9.97
CA GLY A 339 11.37 -16.94 10.65
C GLY A 339 10.27 -15.91 10.31
N ILE A 340 10.41 -15.18 9.20
CA ILE A 340 9.45 -14.19 8.76
C ILE A 340 8.49 -14.83 7.76
N ASP A 341 7.19 -14.70 7.99
CA ASP A 341 6.17 -15.25 7.09
C ASP A 341 5.94 -14.33 5.87
N PHE A 342 6.79 -14.48 4.87
CA PHE A 342 6.71 -13.66 3.66
C PHE A 342 5.48 -13.97 2.81
N SER A 343 4.80 -12.92 2.36
CA SER A 343 3.88 -13.01 1.22
C SER A 343 4.65 -13.22 -0.09
N PRO A 344 4.00 -13.67 -1.18
CA PRO A 344 4.62 -13.71 -2.50
C PRO A 344 5.18 -12.35 -2.93
N GLU A 345 4.50 -11.25 -2.60
CA GLU A 345 4.98 -9.89 -2.84
C GLU A 345 6.26 -9.58 -2.05
N GLY A 346 6.33 -10.01 -0.79
CA GLY A 346 7.53 -9.88 0.03
C GLY A 346 8.71 -10.66 -0.55
N GLY A 347 8.46 -11.89 -1.00
CA GLY A 347 9.44 -12.70 -1.73
C GLY A 347 9.92 -12.04 -3.01
N ALA A 348 9.01 -11.39 -3.76
CA ALA A 348 9.40 -10.60 -4.94
C ALA A 348 10.36 -9.46 -4.56
N GLY A 349 10.14 -8.79 -3.41
CA GLY A 349 11.05 -7.76 -2.91
C GLY A 349 12.47 -8.29 -2.69
N VAL A 350 12.62 -9.47 -2.09
CA VAL A 350 13.94 -10.12 -1.85
C VAL A 350 14.58 -10.59 -3.17
N ALA A 351 13.80 -11.23 -4.06
CA ALA A 351 14.26 -11.63 -5.38
C ALA A 351 14.75 -10.42 -6.20
N GLY A 352 13.99 -9.31 -6.13
CA GLY A 352 14.37 -8.06 -6.78
C GLY A 352 15.66 -7.47 -6.22
N LEU A 353 15.86 -7.52 -4.90
CA LEU A 353 17.11 -7.10 -4.27
C LEU A 353 18.29 -7.92 -4.82
N ARG A 354 18.17 -9.24 -4.85
CA ARG A 354 19.21 -10.10 -5.41
C ARG A 354 19.57 -9.69 -6.84
N LEU A 355 18.57 -9.51 -7.69
CA LEU A 355 18.76 -9.07 -9.08
C LEU A 355 19.43 -7.70 -9.18
N LEU A 356 19.10 -6.76 -8.29
CA LEU A 356 19.70 -5.43 -8.25
C LEU A 356 21.17 -5.45 -7.81
N VAL A 357 21.52 -6.33 -6.87
CA VAL A 357 22.92 -6.58 -6.46
C VAL A 357 23.71 -7.16 -7.62
N ASP A 358 23.19 -8.20 -8.29
CA ASP A 358 23.83 -8.84 -9.44
C ASP A 358 24.08 -7.87 -10.61
N ARG A 359 23.21 -6.85 -10.75
CA ARG A 359 23.37 -5.78 -11.75
C ARG A 359 24.25 -4.61 -11.29
N GLY A 360 24.78 -4.66 -10.07
CA GLY A 360 25.58 -3.57 -9.48
C GLY A 360 24.81 -2.28 -9.22
N LEU A 361 23.47 -2.34 -9.18
CA LEU A 361 22.60 -1.20 -8.89
C LEU A 361 22.43 -0.96 -7.38
N VAL A 362 22.63 -1.98 -6.57
CA VAL A 362 22.67 -1.90 -5.10
C VAL A 362 24.01 -2.47 -4.64
N ARG A 363 24.69 -1.74 -3.76
CA ARG A 363 26.01 -2.13 -3.25
C ARG A 363 25.86 -2.91 -1.94
N PRO A 364 26.74 -3.87 -1.67
CA PRO A 364 26.68 -4.70 -0.46
C PRO A 364 26.67 -3.93 0.86
N GLU A 365 27.42 -2.84 0.95
CA GLU A 365 27.61 -2.04 2.17
C GLU A 365 26.46 -1.07 2.47
N GLU A 366 25.49 -0.92 1.57
CA GLU A 366 24.36 0.01 1.77
C GLU A 366 23.36 -0.52 2.80
N GLN A 367 22.75 0.38 3.54
CA GLN A 367 21.62 0.06 4.41
C GLN A 367 20.34 -0.06 3.56
N ILE A 368 19.82 -1.27 3.50
CA ILE A 368 18.73 -1.67 2.60
C ILE A 368 17.51 -2.06 3.42
N VAL A 369 16.34 -1.56 3.03
CA VAL A 369 15.05 -2.00 3.56
C VAL A 369 14.23 -2.66 2.46
N VAL A 370 13.85 -3.92 2.68
CA VAL A 370 12.86 -4.62 1.87
C VAL A 370 11.53 -4.68 2.62
N PHE A 371 10.44 -4.38 1.94
CA PHE A 371 9.11 -4.45 2.53
C PHE A 371 8.47 -5.82 2.29
N ASN A 372 8.16 -6.55 3.39
CA ASN A 372 7.18 -7.62 3.36
C ASN A 372 5.79 -7.00 3.52
N THR A 373 5.07 -6.79 2.43
CA THR A 373 3.83 -5.99 2.40
C THR A 373 2.60 -6.70 2.93
N GLY A 374 2.70 -8.00 3.20
CA GLY A 374 1.61 -8.81 3.76
C GLY A 374 2.12 -10.12 4.32
N ALA A 375 1.31 -10.76 5.14
CA ALA A 375 1.62 -12.05 5.73
C ALA A 375 1.42 -13.19 4.73
N GLY A 376 2.31 -14.19 4.74
CA GLY A 376 2.24 -15.35 3.85
C GLY A 376 1.01 -16.22 4.08
N TRP A 377 0.49 -16.27 5.31
CA TRP A 377 -0.71 -17.07 5.61
C TRP A 377 -1.96 -16.64 4.84
N LEU A 378 -2.03 -15.39 4.36
CA LEU A 378 -3.13 -14.92 3.50
C LEU A 378 -3.15 -15.59 2.11
N TYR A 379 -2.09 -16.24 1.72
CA TYR A 379 -1.92 -16.88 0.41
C TYR A 379 -1.90 -18.40 0.47
N ARG A 380 -1.71 -18.98 1.67
CA ARG A 380 -1.74 -20.42 1.86
C ARG A 380 -3.17 -20.93 1.88
N GLN A 381 -3.49 -21.85 0.99
CA GLN A 381 -4.78 -22.53 1.02
C GLN A 381 -4.81 -23.52 2.20
N SER A 382 -5.86 -23.45 3.00
CA SER A 382 -6.20 -24.54 3.94
C SER A 382 -7.20 -25.45 3.25
N PRO A 383 -6.86 -26.70 2.95
CA PRO A 383 -7.77 -27.59 2.22
C PRO A 383 -9.06 -27.93 2.98
N ASP A 384 -9.10 -27.72 4.31
CA ASP A 384 -10.15 -28.27 5.19
C ASP A 384 -11.01 -27.25 5.93
N LEU A 385 -10.90 -25.94 5.65
CA LEU A 385 -11.81 -24.95 6.25
C LEU A 385 -12.99 -24.65 5.32
N PRO A 386 -14.21 -25.12 5.66
CA PRO A 386 -15.39 -24.72 4.90
C PRO A 386 -15.55 -23.20 5.00
N LEU A 387 -15.73 -22.53 3.85
CA LEU A 387 -16.13 -21.13 3.84
C LEU A 387 -17.46 -20.97 4.56
N PRO A 388 -17.62 -19.97 5.44
CA PRO A 388 -18.94 -19.68 6.02
C PRO A 388 -19.97 -19.58 4.90
N SER A 389 -21.08 -20.31 5.03
CA SER A 389 -22.19 -20.19 4.09
C SER A 389 -22.63 -18.72 4.05
N THR A 390 -22.90 -18.21 2.85
CA THR A 390 -23.54 -16.91 2.66
C THR A 390 -24.95 -17.01 3.22
N GLY A 391 -25.09 -16.75 4.52
CA GLY A 391 -26.39 -16.63 5.16
C GLY A 391 -27.07 -15.38 4.61
N SER A 392 -28.09 -15.58 3.78
CA SER A 392 -29.06 -14.56 3.39
C SER A 392 -29.98 -14.13 4.53
N ASP A 393 -29.68 -14.55 5.78
CA ASP A 393 -30.55 -14.36 6.94
C ASP A 393 -29.78 -13.73 8.12
N ILE A 394 -29.38 -12.49 7.95
CA ILE A 394 -29.15 -11.60 9.10
C ILE A 394 -30.37 -10.68 9.14
N PRO A 395 -31.21 -10.74 10.21
CA PRO A 395 -32.30 -9.79 10.35
C PRO A 395 -31.74 -8.38 10.48
N VAL A 396 -32.39 -7.45 9.80
CA VAL A 396 -32.12 -6.00 9.78
C VAL A 396 -32.36 -5.38 11.14
#